data_adc963b05c5121075c30db7cd6c22273
#
_entry.id   adc963b05c5121075c30db7cd6c22273
#
_cell.length_a   1.000
_cell.length_b   1.000
_cell.length_c   1.000
_cell.angle_alpha   90.00
_cell.angle_beta   90.00
_cell.angle_gamma   90.00
#
_symmetry.space_group_name_H-M   'P 1'
#
loop_
_entity.id
_entity.type
_entity.pdbx_description
1 polymer ?
#
loop_
_entity_poly.entity_id
_entity_poly.type
_entity_poly.pdbx_seq_one_letter_code
_entity_poly.pdbx_strand_id
1 'polypeptide(L)'
;MPRKTSMLAPQWWDYTTLDDEILNDAARLTAEDMAALSTEAFKVVFYETLEDFYLAEALEYIAAWKQATADNPVGICGPIGPTEQLPLVARLVNELKIDLTNAHFWGMDEWYMDGKEVPPTHPLSFARADMELCFNRIADGLRMPEAGIHFPKADTKEYIKSWEGIRCAVMQGGQGDIKHWAFNDPPKRAGEYENEPPTPEEYCRLNTRVVDLHPVTVMQNARTSGGGVVTGVPTRAITVGPVQTWQAEKVSIWQAGTHDNPFGMRLTTLMIGKRIADSSVPMSLLAGHPNVHFNFYRPAIGKCEAEMH
;
A
#
# COMPACT_ATOMS: atom_id res chain seq x y z
N MET A 1 -1.63 7.62 31.14
CA MET A 1 -0.67 6.53 31.50
C MET A 1 0.38 6.49 30.41
N PRO A 2 1.63 6.14 30.70
CA PRO A 2 2.62 5.99 29.63
C PRO A 2 2.16 4.92 28.64
N ARG A 3 2.45 5.12 27.36
CA ARG A 3 2.09 4.23 26.28
C ARG A 3 2.82 2.89 26.42
N LYS A 4 2.20 1.78 26.06
CA LYS A 4 2.75 0.43 26.16
C LYS A 4 4.02 0.28 25.30
N THR A 5 4.90 -0.65 25.70
CA THR A 5 5.98 -1.11 24.84
C THR A 5 5.44 -2.14 23.86
N SER A 6 5.92 -2.09 22.61
CA SER A 6 5.56 -3.08 21.60
C SER A 6 5.87 -4.50 22.05
N MET A 7 4.92 -5.40 21.81
CA MET A 7 5.09 -6.85 22.03
C MET A 7 5.88 -7.53 20.89
N LEU A 8 5.93 -6.89 19.70
CA LEU A 8 6.58 -7.45 18.51
C LEU A 8 8.03 -7.00 18.38
N ALA A 9 8.29 -5.70 18.60
CA ALA A 9 9.62 -5.12 18.49
C ALA A 9 9.73 -3.90 19.44
N PRO A 10 10.35 -4.04 20.63
CA PRO A 10 10.35 -3.00 21.67
C PRO A 10 10.91 -1.64 21.24
N GLN A 11 11.74 -1.62 20.19
CA GLN A 11 12.32 -0.40 19.61
C GLN A 11 11.41 0.27 18.54
N TRP A 12 10.17 -0.17 18.40
CA TRP A 12 9.22 0.35 17.44
C TRP A 12 7.91 0.72 18.13
N TRP A 13 7.18 1.66 17.49
CA TRP A 13 5.79 1.94 17.78
C TRP A 13 4.91 1.17 16.80
N ASP A 14 4.29 0.09 17.19
CA ASP A 14 3.36 -0.66 16.36
C ASP A 14 1.98 -0.78 17.02
N TYR A 15 1.03 -1.41 16.33
CA TYR A 15 -0.35 -1.52 16.77
C TYR A 15 -0.52 -2.17 18.15
N THR A 16 0.46 -2.96 18.64
CA THR A 16 0.38 -3.58 19.97
C THR A 16 0.57 -2.56 21.10
N THR A 17 0.97 -1.33 20.77
CA THR A 17 1.09 -0.22 21.72
C THR A 17 -0.21 0.57 21.90
N LEU A 18 -1.25 0.28 21.13
CA LEU A 18 -2.59 0.88 21.27
C LEU A 18 -3.27 0.45 22.58
N ASP A 19 -4.32 1.18 22.94
CA ASP A 19 -5.20 0.79 24.03
C ASP A 19 -5.93 -0.53 23.73
N ASP A 20 -6.06 -1.38 24.77
CA ASP A 20 -6.71 -2.68 24.65
C ASP A 20 -8.17 -2.57 24.20
N GLU A 21 -8.86 -1.47 24.52
CA GLU A 21 -10.23 -1.22 24.08
C GLU A 21 -10.33 -1.17 22.55
N ILE A 22 -9.42 -0.44 21.88
CA ILE A 22 -9.38 -0.35 20.41
C ILE A 22 -9.11 -1.72 19.80
N LEU A 23 -8.15 -2.47 20.36
CA LEU A 23 -7.78 -3.80 19.86
C LEU A 23 -8.92 -4.80 20.04
N ASN A 24 -9.59 -4.78 21.20
CA ASN A 24 -10.73 -5.66 21.49
C ASN A 24 -11.97 -5.32 20.65
N ASP A 25 -12.25 -4.04 20.46
CA ASP A 25 -13.35 -3.59 19.59
C ASP A 25 -13.12 -4.03 18.16
N ALA A 26 -11.88 -3.85 17.65
CA ALA A 26 -11.53 -4.29 16.31
C ALA A 26 -11.72 -5.81 16.12
N ALA A 27 -11.25 -6.61 17.07
CA ALA A 27 -11.32 -8.08 16.98
C ALA A 27 -12.76 -8.62 16.90
N ARG A 28 -13.75 -7.86 17.39
CA ARG A 28 -15.16 -8.27 17.41
C ARG A 28 -15.96 -7.87 16.18
N LEU A 29 -15.41 -7.00 15.31
CA LEU A 29 -16.16 -6.53 14.14
C LEU A 29 -16.53 -7.70 13.21
N THR A 30 -17.77 -7.74 12.80
CA THR A 30 -18.24 -8.55 11.68
C THR A 30 -17.99 -7.82 10.35
N ALA A 31 -18.19 -8.51 9.23
CA ALA A 31 -18.14 -7.86 7.92
C ALA A 31 -19.22 -6.79 7.77
N GLU A 32 -20.38 -7.00 8.36
CA GLU A 32 -21.50 -6.06 8.39
C GLU A 32 -21.17 -4.81 9.20
N ASP A 33 -20.52 -4.99 10.37
CA ASP A 33 -20.03 -3.85 11.17
C ASP A 33 -18.97 -3.04 10.41
N MET A 34 -18.05 -3.71 9.70
CA MET A 34 -17.06 -3.05 8.86
C MET A 34 -17.74 -2.24 7.75
N ALA A 35 -18.74 -2.80 7.07
CA ALA A 35 -19.50 -2.10 6.02
C ALA A 35 -20.20 -0.85 6.58
N ALA A 36 -20.76 -0.94 7.80
CA ALA A 36 -21.47 0.15 8.47
C ALA A 36 -20.54 1.30 8.89
N LEU A 37 -19.23 1.10 8.95
CA LEU A 37 -18.23 2.15 9.18
C LEU A 37 -17.98 3.05 7.96
N SER A 38 -18.56 2.75 6.80
CA SER A 38 -18.45 3.59 5.60
C SER A 38 -19.03 4.97 5.83
N THR A 39 -18.32 5.98 5.31
CA THR A 39 -18.70 7.40 5.32
C THR A 39 -18.65 7.98 3.91
N GLU A 40 -18.82 9.28 3.74
CA GLU A 40 -18.61 9.93 2.45
C GLU A 40 -17.15 9.81 1.99
N ALA A 41 -16.21 10.03 2.90
CA ALA A 41 -14.77 9.99 2.62
C ALA A 41 -14.14 8.58 2.71
N PHE A 42 -14.82 7.62 3.32
CA PHE A 42 -14.31 6.26 3.52
C PHE A 42 -15.33 5.23 3.08
N LYS A 43 -14.97 4.37 2.14
CA LYS A 43 -15.83 3.30 1.62
C LYS A 43 -15.26 1.93 1.95
N VAL A 44 -16.10 1.03 2.42
CA VAL A 44 -15.79 -0.39 2.60
C VAL A 44 -16.58 -1.16 1.56
N VAL A 45 -15.88 -1.89 0.70
CA VAL A 45 -16.46 -2.64 -0.42
C VAL A 45 -16.08 -4.11 -0.27
N PHE A 46 -17.04 -5.00 -0.47
CA PHE A 46 -16.81 -6.44 -0.45
C PHE A 46 -17.06 -7.05 -1.82
N TYR A 47 -16.20 -8.00 -2.17
CA TYR A 47 -16.31 -8.84 -3.36
C TYR A 47 -16.48 -10.29 -2.94
N GLU A 48 -17.38 -11.01 -3.60
CA GLU A 48 -17.71 -12.39 -3.24
C GLU A 48 -16.80 -13.41 -3.95
N THR A 49 -16.18 -13.01 -5.08
CA THR A 49 -15.23 -13.84 -5.83
C THR A 49 -13.89 -13.14 -6.02
N LEU A 50 -12.79 -13.89 -6.15
CA LEU A 50 -11.49 -13.34 -6.46
C LEU A 50 -11.44 -12.78 -7.90
N GLU A 51 -12.20 -13.36 -8.81
CA GLU A 51 -12.31 -12.89 -10.19
C GLU A 51 -12.86 -11.46 -10.24
N ASP A 52 -13.96 -11.18 -9.56
CA ASP A 52 -14.55 -9.85 -9.49
C ASP A 52 -13.64 -8.88 -8.75
N PHE A 53 -12.97 -9.33 -7.69
CA PHE A 53 -12.02 -8.55 -6.90
C PHE A 53 -10.86 -8.07 -7.78
N TYR A 54 -10.14 -8.99 -8.45
CA TYR A 54 -8.99 -8.61 -9.27
C TYR A 54 -9.39 -7.87 -10.55
N LEU A 55 -10.57 -8.18 -11.11
CA LEU A 55 -11.10 -7.42 -12.24
C LEU A 55 -11.37 -5.96 -11.85
N ALA A 56 -12.04 -5.74 -10.72
CA ALA A 56 -12.32 -4.39 -10.23
C ALA A 56 -11.03 -3.62 -9.92
N GLU A 57 -10.03 -4.28 -9.33
CA GLU A 57 -8.72 -3.74 -9.05
C GLU A 57 -8.00 -3.31 -10.35
N ALA A 58 -8.01 -4.17 -11.38
CA ALA A 58 -7.44 -3.85 -12.69
C ALA A 58 -8.17 -2.71 -13.40
N LEU A 59 -9.49 -2.63 -13.25
CA LEU A 59 -10.31 -1.59 -13.88
C LEU A 59 -10.02 -0.19 -13.30
N GLU A 60 -9.46 -0.06 -12.12
CA GLU A 60 -8.99 1.24 -11.61
C GLU A 60 -7.85 1.79 -12.48
N TYR A 61 -6.90 0.96 -12.91
CA TYR A 61 -5.85 1.35 -13.86
C TYR A 61 -6.45 1.83 -15.17
N ILE A 62 -7.37 1.06 -15.71
CA ILE A 62 -8.03 1.35 -16.98
C ILE A 62 -8.82 2.67 -16.88
N ALA A 63 -9.57 2.86 -15.79
CA ALA A 63 -10.36 4.06 -15.57
C ALA A 63 -9.48 5.32 -15.41
N ALA A 64 -8.33 5.20 -14.75
CA ALA A 64 -7.36 6.27 -14.61
C ALA A 64 -6.70 6.61 -15.96
N TRP A 65 -6.10 5.63 -16.61
CA TRP A 65 -5.32 5.85 -17.83
C TRP A 65 -6.16 6.29 -19.04
N LYS A 66 -7.43 5.89 -19.12
CA LYS A 66 -8.37 6.41 -20.17
C LYS A 66 -8.65 7.91 -20.09
N GLN A 67 -8.32 8.56 -18.98
CA GLN A 67 -8.49 10.00 -18.80
C GLN A 67 -7.26 10.79 -19.29
N ALA A 68 -6.13 10.11 -19.52
CA ALA A 68 -4.87 10.75 -19.89
C ALA A 68 -4.94 11.33 -21.30
N THR A 69 -4.57 12.59 -21.44
CA THR A 69 -4.41 13.31 -22.71
C THR A 69 -3.13 14.15 -22.65
N ALA A 70 -2.69 14.68 -23.80
CA ALA A 70 -1.50 15.54 -23.86
C ALA A 70 -1.62 16.79 -22.97
N ASP A 71 -2.83 17.34 -22.85
CA ASP A 71 -3.08 18.54 -22.03
C ASP A 71 -3.44 18.19 -20.57
N ASN A 72 -3.70 16.93 -20.27
CA ASN A 72 -4.06 16.45 -18.94
C ASN A 72 -3.45 15.06 -18.71
N PRO A 73 -2.13 14.98 -18.44
CA PRO A 73 -1.49 13.70 -18.11
C PRO A 73 -2.03 13.16 -16.80
N VAL A 74 -2.36 11.87 -16.78
CA VAL A 74 -2.95 11.18 -15.63
C VAL A 74 -2.16 9.92 -15.33
N GLY A 75 -1.89 9.69 -14.06
CA GLY A 75 -1.20 8.51 -13.58
C GLY A 75 -1.93 7.78 -12.47
N ILE A 76 -1.38 6.63 -12.16
CA ILE A 76 -1.72 5.80 -11.01
C ILE A 76 -0.43 5.44 -10.28
N CYS A 77 -0.45 5.48 -8.96
CA CYS A 77 0.60 4.91 -8.14
C CYS A 77 0.17 3.50 -7.73
N GLY A 78 0.96 2.50 -8.10
CA GLY A 78 0.59 1.10 -7.93
C GLY A 78 1.60 0.30 -7.11
N PRO A 79 1.12 -0.77 -6.42
CA PRO A 79 1.94 -1.63 -5.58
C PRO A 79 2.52 -2.81 -6.36
N ILE A 80 3.52 -3.42 -5.78
CA ILE A 80 3.80 -4.84 -5.96
C ILE A 80 3.35 -5.59 -4.71
N GLY A 81 2.11 -6.02 -4.74
CA GLY A 81 1.43 -6.78 -3.71
C GLY A 81 0.10 -6.12 -3.30
N PRO A 82 -0.99 -6.65 -3.80
CA PRO A 82 -1.11 -7.81 -4.70
C PRO A 82 -0.56 -7.54 -6.12
N THR A 83 -0.31 -8.61 -6.89
CA THR A 83 0.23 -8.53 -8.26
C THR A 83 -0.67 -9.19 -9.30
N GLU A 84 -1.71 -9.88 -8.87
CA GLU A 84 -2.59 -10.68 -9.70
C GLU A 84 -3.37 -9.85 -10.71
N GLN A 85 -3.65 -8.58 -10.40
CA GLN A 85 -4.29 -7.64 -11.32
C GLN A 85 -3.39 -7.22 -12.48
N LEU A 86 -2.06 -7.19 -12.33
CA LEU A 86 -1.14 -6.61 -13.31
C LEU A 86 -1.19 -7.28 -14.70
N PRO A 87 -1.19 -8.63 -14.82
CA PRO A 87 -1.39 -9.28 -16.11
C PRO A 87 -2.75 -8.98 -16.74
N LEU A 88 -3.78 -8.81 -15.90
CA LEU A 88 -5.12 -8.46 -16.35
C LEU A 88 -5.19 -7.01 -16.84
N VAL A 89 -4.50 -6.07 -16.18
CA VAL A 89 -4.33 -4.69 -16.66
C VAL A 89 -3.74 -4.68 -18.07
N ALA A 90 -2.61 -5.38 -18.28
CA ALA A 90 -1.95 -5.45 -19.59
C ALA A 90 -2.89 -6.04 -20.66
N ARG A 91 -3.62 -7.09 -20.33
CA ARG A 91 -4.62 -7.71 -21.21
C ARG A 91 -5.72 -6.71 -21.57
N LEU A 92 -6.30 -6.03 -20.59
CA LEU A 92 -7.37 -5.04 -20.82
C LEU A 92 -6.89 -3.86 -21.67
N VAL A 93 -5.68 -3.35 -21.45
CA VAL A 93 -5.08 -2.31 -22.30
C VAL A 93 -5.01 -2.77 -23.76
N ASN A 94 -4.53 -4.00 -23.98
CA ASN A 94 -4.41 -4.55 -25.35
C ASN A 94 -5.77 -4.80 -26.02
N GLU A 95 -6.72 -5.41 -25.32
CA GLU A 95 -8.04 -5.73 -25.85
C GLU A 95 -8.89 -4.47 -26.13
N LEU A 96 -8.84 -3.51 -25.22
CA LEU A 96 -9.59 -2.26 -25.33
C LEU A 96 -8.87 -1.18 -26.16
N LYS A 97 -7.65 -1.47 -26.64
CA LYS A 97 -6.83 -0.54 -27.45
C LYS A 97 -6.59 0.81 -26.76
N ILE A 98 -6.23 0.78 -25.47
CA ILE A 98 -5.99 1.99 -24.71
C ILE A 98 -4.58 2.49 -25.01
N ASP A 99 -4.48 3.69 -25.57
CA ASP A 99 -3.21 4.38 -25.81
C ASP A 99 -2.69 4.97 -24.48
N LEU A 100 -1.51 4.53 -24.07
CA LEU A 100 -0.85 4.99 -22.82
C LEU A 100 0.20 6.08 -23.07
N THR A 101 0.23 6.71 -24.24
CA THR A 101 1.26 7.72 -24.58
C THR A 101 1.32 8.88 -23.57
N ASN A 102 0.19 9.28 -23.00
CA ASN A 102 0.07 10.38 -22.05
C ASN A 102 -0.24 9.91 -20.62
N ALA A 103 -0.23 8.59 -20.40
CA ALA A 103 -0.46 8.01 -19.10
C ALA A 103 0.84 7.92 -18.30
N HIS A 104 0.72 7.92 -16.96
CA HIS A 104 1.85 7.79 -16.06
C HIS A 104 1.62 6.66 -15.05
N PHE A 105 2.74 6.12 -14.54
CA PHE A 105 2.75 5.14 -13.47
C PHE A 105 3.87 5.45 -12.48
N TRP A 106 3.55 5.37 -11.19
CA TRP A 106 4.54 5.39 -10.11
C TRP A 106 4.53 4.06 -9.39
N GLY A 107 5.67 3.34 -9.38
CA GLY A 107 5.88 2.23 -8.45
C GLY A 107 5.97 2.78 -7.03
N MET A 108 5.33 2.12 -6.05
CA MET A 108 5.31 2.60 -4.68
C MET A 108 6.65 2.50 -3.97
N ASP A 109 7.35 1.41 -4.21
CA ASP A 109 8.50 0.99 -3.41
C ASP A 109 9.60 0.40 -4.29
N GLU A 110 10.83 0.39 -3.77
CA GLU A 110 11.90 -0.48 -4.21
C GLU A 110 12.81 -0.84 -3.03
N TRP A 111 13.44 -1.99 -3.08
CA TRP A 111 14.39 -2.42 -2.06
C TRP A 111 15.67 -1.58 -2.10
N TYR A 112 16.24 -1.35 -0.91
CA TYR A 112 17.47 -0.58 -0.75
C TYR A 112 18.57 -1.45 -0.13
N MET A 113 19.67 -1.61 -0.86
CA MET A 113 20.86 -2.37 -0.44
C MET A 113 22.12 -1.64 -0.88
N ASP A 114 23.17 -1.74 -0.11
CA ASP A 114 24.52 -1.21 -0.44
C ASP A 114 24.53 0.25 -0.91
N GLY A 115 23.69 1.09 -0.31
CA GLY A 115 23.65 2.52 -0.58
C GLY A 115 22.81 2.94 -1.79
N LYS A 116 22.07 2.00 -2.44
CA LYS A 116 21.24 2.25 -3.62
C LYS A 116 20.03 1.31 -3.68
N GLU A 117 19.15 1.59 -4.62
CA GLU A 117 18.08 0.67 -5.02
C GLU A 117 18.67 -0.64 -5.58
N VAL A 118 17.99 -1.75 -5.38
CA VAL A 118 18.39 -3.01 -5.99
C VAL A 118 18.27 -2.94 -7.52
N PRO A 119 19.17 -3.63 -8.25
CA PRO A 119 19.08 -3.63 -9.71
C PRO A 119 17.85 -4.46 -10.18
N PRO A 120 17.34 -4.22 -11.39
CA PRO A 120 16.24 -5.02 -11.98
C PRO A 120 16.55 -6.52 -12.11
N THR A 121 17.81 -6.93 -11.96
CA THR A 121 18.22 -8.35 -11.91
C THR A 121 18.01 -8.98 -10.54
N HIS A 122 17.76 -8.20 -9.52
CA HIS A 122 17.50 -8.73 -8.17
C HIS A 122 16.15 -9.50 -8.16
N PRO A 123 16.08 -10.69 -7.58
CA PRO A 123 14.86 -11.52 -7.62
C PRO A 123 13.64 -10.86 -6.97
N LEU A 124 13.83 -9.96 -6.02
CA LEU A 124 12.77 -9.24 -5.32
C LEU A 124 12.51 -7.82 -5.87
N SER A 125 13.16 -7.38 -6.97
CA SER A 125 12.93 -6.02 -7.50
C SER A 125 11.48 -5.81 -7.90
N PHE A 126 10.88 -4.75 -7.35
CA PHE A 126 9.51 -4.35 -7.66
C PHE A 126 9.41 -3.77 -9.08
N ALA A 127 10.38 -2.93 -9.46
CA ALA A 127 10.44 -2.39 -10.82
C ALA A 127 10.47 -3.51 -11.87
N ARG A 128 11.25 -4.59 -11.64
CA ARG A 128 11.24 -5.74 -12.54
C ARG A 128 9.88 -6.41 -12.59
N ALA A 129 9.25 -6.62 -11.45
CA ALA A 129 7.96 -7.31 -11.39
C ALA A 129 6.87 -6.51 -12.13
N ASP A 130 6.79 -5.18 -11.94
CA ASP A 130 5.89 -4.31 -12.69
C ASP A 130 6.12 -4.42 -14.21
N MET A 131 7.39 -4.34 -14.63
CA MET A 131 7.73 -4.44 -16.05
C MET A 131 7.36 -5.81 -16.63
N GLU A 132 7.68 -6.91 -15.95
CA GLU A 132 7.43 -8.27 -16.43
C GLU A 132 5.95 -8.67 -16.38
N LEU A 133 5.20 -8.22 -15.36
CA LEU A 133 3.80 -8.60 -15.17
C LEU A 133 2.83 -7.71 -15.93
N CYS A 134 3.18 -6.44 -16.19
CA CYS A 134 2.31 -5.48 -16.85
C CYS A 134 2.95 -4.87 -18.12
N PHE A 135 3.90 -3.96 -17.98
CA PHE A 135 4.31 -3.05 -19.05
C PHE A 135 4.88 -3.75 -20.28
N ASN A 136 5.73 -4.77 -20.11
CA ASN A 136 6.31 -5.54 -21.21
C ASN A 136 5.29 -6.41 -21.95
N ARG A 137 4.08 -6.60 -21.40
CA ARG A 137 2.99 -7.37 -22.03
C ARG A 137 2.05 -6.51 -22.85
N ILE A 138 2.20 -5.19 -22.79
CA ILE A 138 1.41 -4.25 -23.57
C ILE A 138 2.01 -4.15 -24.97
N ALA A 139 1.15 -4.15 -25.99
CA ALA A 139 1.57 -4.04 -27.39
C ALA A 139 2.30 -2.72 -27.66
N ASP A 140 3.37 -2.76 -28.48
CA ASP A 140 4.29 -1.64 -28.71
C ASP A 140 3.58 -0.31 -29.05
N GLY A 141 2.54 -0.36 -29.88
CA GLY A 141 1.78 0.84 -30.27
C GLY A 141 0.85 1.40 -29.19
N LEU A 142 0.76 0.76 -28.02
CA LEU A 142 -0.09 1.17 -26.90
C LEU A 142 0.72 1.48 -25.64
N ARG A 143 2.01 1.16 -25.64
CA ARG A 143 2.86 1.26 -24.44
C ARG A 143 2.98 2.67 -23.92
N MET A 144 3.03 2.75 -22.60
CA MET A 144 3.49 3.94 -21.89
C MET A 144 4.98 4.19 -22.23
N PRO A 145 5.35 5.43 -22.60
CA PRO A 145 6.75 5.78 -22.77
C PRO A 145 7.55 5.56 -21.49
N GLU A 146 8.84 5.24 -21.59
CA GLU A 146 9.71 5.06 -20.44
C GLU A 146 9.69 6.28 -19.49
N ALA A 147 9.60 7.49 -20.06
CA ALA A 147 9.48 8.74 -19.30
C ALA A 147 8.17 8.85 -18.49
N GLY A 148 7.17 8.03 -18.76
CA GLY A 148 5.92 7.94 -18.00
C GLY A 148 5.94 6.90 -16.88
N ILE A 149 7.00 6.09 -16.77
CA ILE A 149 7.13 5.03 -15.75
C ILE A 149 8.17 5.45 -14.73
N HIS A 150 7.75 5.64 -13.49
CA HIS A 150 8.58 6.18 -12.42
C HIS A 150 8.74 5.16 -11.29
N PHE A 151 9.97 4.70 -11.07
CA PHE A 151 10.31 3.87 -9.91
C PHE A 151 11.15 4.67 -8.91
N PRO A 152 10.94 4.50 -7.60
CA PRO A 152 11.72 5.22 -6.59
C PRO A 152 13.17 4.74 -6.58
N LYS A 153 14.09 5.70 -6.51
CA LYS A 153 15.53 5.49 -6.43
C LYS A 153 16.07 6.04 -5.13
N ALA A 154 17.30 5.66 -4.77
CA ALA A 154 17.97 6.14 -3.56
C ALA A 154 18.11 7.68 -3.55
N ASP A 155 18.41 8.31 -4.68
CA ASP A 155 18.16 9.75 -4.88
C ASP A 155 16.70 9.95 -5.28
N THR A 156 15.87 10.33 -4.31
CA THR A 156 14.42 10.44 -4.47
C THR A 156 13.98 11.70 -5.24
N LYS A 157 14.88 12.61 -5.59
CA LYS A 157 14.52 13.92 -6.15
C LYS A 157 13.76 13.83 -7.47
N GLU A 158 14.22 12.98 -8.39
CA GLU A 158 13.56 12.81 -9.69
C GLU A 158 12.18 12.17 -9.51
N TYR A 159 12.06 11.17 -8.62
CA TYR A 159 10.79 10.54 -8.32
C TYR A 159 9.79 11.55 -7.69
N ILE A 160 10.21 12.32 -6.72
CA ILE A 160 9.37 13.38 -6.12
C ILE A 160 8.97 14.42 -7.19
N LYS A 161 9.91 14.85 -8.03
CA LYS A 161 9.65 15.81 -9.11
C LYS A 161 8.67 15.27 -10.16
N SER A 162 8.67 13.97 -10.43
CA SER A 162 7.77 13.35 -11.42
C SER A 162 6.28 13.46 -11.08
N TRP A 163 5.95 13.82 -9.84
CA TRP A 163 4.57 14.08 -9.41
C TRP A 163 4.08 15.49 -9.76
N GLU A 164 5.01 16.41 -10.11
CA GLU A 164 4.66 17.79 -10.41
C GLU A 164 3.93 17.89 -11.77
N GLY A 165 2.75 18.51 -11.77
CA GLY A 165 1.96 18.75 -12.99
C GLY A 165 1.27 17.51 -13.58
N ILE A 166 1.36 16.35 -12.92
CA ILE A 166 0.69 15.12 -13.35
C ILE A 166 -0.35 14.76 -12.28
N ARG A 167 -1.57 14.51 -12.72
CA ARG A 167 -2.68 14.13 -11.84
C ARG A 167 -2.58 12.66 -11.46
N CYS A 168 -2.44 12.35 -10.19
CA CYS A 168 -2.55 10.97 -9.69
C CYS A 168 -4.02 10.65 -9.39
N ALA A 169 -4.68 9.91 -10.28
CA ALA A 169 -6.08 9.57 -10.11
C ALA A 169 -6.31 8.58 -8.96
N VAL A 170 -5.39 7.62 -8.79
CA VAL A 170 -5.48 6.59 -7.75
C VAL A 170 -4.10 6.26 -7.22
N MET A 171 -3.97 6.21 -5.90
CA MET A 171 -2.94 5.43 -5.23
C MET A 171 -3.56 4.10 -4.82
N GLN A 172 -3.20 3.05 -5.53
CA GLN A 172 -3.66 1.70 -5.26
C GLN A 172 -2.63 0.94 -4.43
N GLY A 173 -3.04 0.20 -3.41
CA GLY A 173 -2.11 -0.54 -2.57
C GLY A 173 -2.76 -1.67 -1.80
N GLY A 174 -1.92 -2.49 -1.16
CA GLY A 174 -2.32 -3.45 -0.15
C GLY A 174 -2.09 -2.94 1.27
N GLN A 175 -2.46 -3.75 2.25
CA GLN A 175 -2.09 -3.55 3.64
C GLN A 175 -1.13 -4.64 4.10
N GLY A 176 0.04 -4.25 4.59
CA GLY A 176 0.96 -5.20 5.20
C GLY A 176 0.53 -5.66 6.61
N ASP A 177 1.15 -6.75 7.08
CA ASP A 177 0.86 -7.34 8.40
C ASP A 177 1.05 -6.34 9.54
N ILE A 178 1.94 -5.35 9.40
CA ILE A 178 2.18 -4.29 10.39
C ILE A 178 1.20 -3.10 10.26
N LYS A 179 0.20 -3.18 9.36
CA LYS A 179 -0.85 -2.17 9.13
C LYS A 179 -0.27 -0.87 8.54
N HIS A 180 0.57 -1.04 7.54
CA HIS A 180 1.11 0.04 6.70
C HIS A 180 0.48 0.02 5.30
N TRP A 181 0.64 1.10 4.55
CA TRP A 181 0.57 1.11 3.07
C TRP A 181 1.95 1.43 2.51
N ALA A 182 2.28 0.91 1.32
CA ALA A 182 3.66 0.93 0.84
C ALA A 182 4.61 0.42 1.95
N PHE A 183 5.82 0.92 2.08
CA PHE A 183 6.66 0.66 3.26
C PHE A 183 6.64 1.83 4.27
N ASN A 184 5.50 2.49 4.41
CA ASN A 184 5.30 3.45 5.49
C ASN A 184 5.10 2.71 6.81
N ASP A 185 6.16 2.08 7.30
CA ASP A 185 6.17 1.31 8.54
C ASP A 185 5.92 2.19 9.77
N PRO A 186 5.45 1.61 10.88
CA PRO A 186 5.41 2.30 12.17
C PRO A 186 6.75 2.93 12.52
N PRO A 187 6.78 4.08 13.21
CA PRO A 187 8.02 4.77 13.55
C PRO A 187 8.85 4.02 14.58
N LYS A 188 10.16 4.25 14.57
CA LYS A 188 11.05 3.77 15.64
C LYS A 188 10.80 4.54 16.93
N ARG A 189 10.89 3.79 18.04
CA ARG A 189 10.89 4.32 19.39
C ARG A 189 12.31 4.77 19.75
N ALA A 190 12.68 5.97 19.32
CA ALA A 190 14.02 6.51 19.51
C ALA A 190 14.03 8.04 19.43
N GLY A 191 15.03 8.66 20.08
CA GLY A 191 15.21 10.11 20.03
C GLY A 191 14.00 10.87 20.61
N GLU A 192 13.48 11.83 19.85
CA GLU A 192 12.30 12.61 20.25
C GLU A 192 11.03 11.74 20.39
N TYR A 193 10.99 10.60 19.70
CA TYR A 193 9.88 9.65 19.75
C TYR A 193 10.12 8.47 20.72
N GLU A 194 10.98 8.62 21.73
CA GLU A 194 11.25 7.56 22.70
C GLU A 194 10.05 7.28 23.61
N ASN A 195 9.28 8.30 23.96
CA ASN A 195 8.17 8.20 24.91
C ASN A 195 6.79 8.19 24.26
N GLU A 196 6.63 8.86 23.10
CA GLU A 196 5.41 8.92 22.31
C GLU A 196 5.76 8.84 20.82
N PRO A 197 4.92 8.20 19.98
CA PRO A 197 5.15 8.20 18.54
C PRO A 197 4.94 9.61 17.95
N PRO A 198 5.45 9.89 16.74
CA PRO A 198 5.13 11.13 16.04
C PRO A 198 3.62 11.31 15.90
N THR A 199 3.16 12.55 16.00
CA THR A 199 1.75 12.87 15.72
C THR A 199 1.37 12.50 14.28
N PRO A 200 0.07 12.32 13.98
CA PRO A 200 -0.39 12.12 12.61
C PRO A 200 0.12 13.20 11.65
N GLU A 201 0.11 14.46 12.05
CA GLU A 201 0.57 15.61 11.27
C GLU A 201 2.07 15.54 10.97
N GLU A 202 2.89 15.14 11.95
CA GLU A 202 4.34 14.97 11.77
C GLU A 202 4.63 13.83 10.80
N TYR A 203 3.97 12.68 10.98
CA TYR A 203 4.15 11.54 10.10
C TYR A 203 3.68 11.83 8.66
N CYS A 204 2.57 12.54 8.49
CA CYS A 204 2.04 12.90 7.17
C CYS A 204 2.89 13.93 6.40
N ARG A 205 3.90 14.54 7.02
CA ARG A 205 4.89 15.41 6.33
C ARG A 205 6.05 14.64 5.68
N LEU A 206 6.12 13.34 5.88
CA LEU A 206 7.20 12.53 5.31
C LEU A 206 7.05 12.39 3.79
N ASN A 207 8.12 12.72 3.08
CA ASN A 207 8.25 12.53 1.64
C ASN A 207 8.69 11.10 1.30
N THR A 208 8.75 10.80 -0.01
CA THR A 208 9.44 9.61 -0.52
C THR A 208 10.86 9.57 0.05
N ARG A 209 11.25 8.43 0.63
CA ARG A 209 12.48 8.31 1.42
C ARG A 209 12.97 6.88 1.53
N VAL A 210 14.22 6.73 1.91
CA VAL A 210 14.77 5.44 2.39
C VAL A 210 14.30 5.22 3.82
N VAL A 211 13.82 4.00 4.11
CA VAL A 211 13.31 3.60 5.42
C VAL A 211 13.98 2.32 5.91
N ASP A 212 14.11 2.19 7.22
CA ASP A 212 14.31 0.88 7.84
C ASP A 212 12.95 0.18 7.99
N LEU A 213 12.93 -1.13 7.81
CA LEU A 213 11.70 -1.92 7.87
C LEU A 213 11.50 -2.54 9.25
N HIS A 214 10.25 -2.57 9.68
CA HIS A 214 9.85 -3.29 10.89
C HIS A 214 10.12 -4.80 10.71
N PRO A 215 10.55 -5.54 11.75
CA PRO A 215 10.80 -6.98 11.65
C PRO A 215 9.61 -7.78 11.09
N VAL A 216 8.39 -7.39 11.41
CA VAL A 216 7.18 -8.03 10.86
C VAL A 216 7.09 -7.83 9.35
N THR A 217 7.44 -6.65 8.82
CA THR A 217 7.49 -6.39 7.38
C THR A 217 8.50 -7.28 6.68
N VAL A 218 9.69 -7.44 7.26
CA VAL A 218 10.72 -8.35 6.73
C VAL A 218 10.22 -9.80 6.74
N MET A 219 9.62 -10.25 7.84
CA MET A 219 9.07 -11.61 7.96
C MET A 219 7.92 -11.86 6.98
N GLN A 220 7.02 -10.88 6.80
CA GLN A 220 5.96 -10.97 5.80
C GLN A 220 6.53 -11.17 4.41
N ASN A 221 7.48 -10.34 3.98
CA ASN A 221 8.08 -10.44 2.65
C ASN A 221 8.89 -11.74 2.48
N ALA A 222 9.53 -12.26 3.53
CA ALA A 222 10.13 -13.59 3.49
C ALA A 222 9.09 -14.68 3.19
N ARG A 223 7.92 -14.61 3.85
CA ARG A 223 6.82 -15.56 3.66
C ARG A 223 6.19 -15.45 2.27
N THR A 224 5.88 -14.23 1.81
CA THR A 224 5.12 -14.00 0.59
C THR A 224 5.96 -14.07 -0.69
N SER A 225 7.22 -13.66 -0.63
CA SER A 225 8.06 -13.49 -1.82
C SER A 225 9.45 -14.14 -1.72
N GLY A 226 9.96 -14.33 -0.51
CA GLY A 226 11.31 -14.82 -0.25
C GLY A 226 11.38 -16.34 -0.01
N GLY A 227 10.33 -17.11 -0.27
CA GLY A 227 10.32 -18.57 -0.03
C GLY A 227 10.55 -18.96 1.44
N GLY A 228 10.29 -18.06 2.40
CA GLY A 228 10.54 -18.25 3.82
C GLY A 228 11.96 -17.89 4.27
N VAL A 229 12.85 -17.49 3.35
CA VAL A 229 14.26 -17.19 3.65
C VAL A 229 14.38 -15.73 4.11
N VAL A 230 14.30 -15.50 5.42
CA VAL A 230 14.34 -14.15 6.03
C VAL A 230 15.63 -13.40 5.69
N THR A 231 16.75 -14.09 5.70
CA THR A 231 18.08 -13.50 5.41
C THR A 231 18.25 -13.05 3.96
N GLY A 232 17.35 -13.45 3.06
CA GLY A 232 17.31 -13.00 1.67
C GLY A 232 16.47 -11.75 1.42
N VAL A 233 15.78 -11.25 2.46
CA VAL A 233 14.94 -10.05 2.34
C VAL A 233 15.72 -8.83 2.83
N PRO A 234 15.80 -7.74 2.03
CA PRO A 234 16.41 -6.51 2.50
C PRO A 234 15.66 -5.93 3.71
N THR A 235 16.42 -5.34 4.64
CA THR A 235 15.86 -4.71 5.86
C THR A 235 15.59 -3.21 5.68
N ARG A 236 15.82 -2.69 4.47
CA ARG A 236 15.58 -1.29 4.09
C ARG A 236 14.93 -1.21 2.72
N ALA A 237 14.16 -0.17 2.52
CA ALA A 237 13.51 0.11 1.24
C ALA A 237 13.47 1.62 0.96
N ILE A 238 13.14 1.96 -0.28
CA ILE A 238 12.74 3.30 -0.68
C ILE A 238 11.23 3.23 -0.86
N THR A 239 10.50 4.15 -0.25
CA THR A 239 9.03 4.12 -0.26
C THR A 239 8.43 5.47 -0.57
N VAL A 240 7.32 5.46 -1.32
CA VAL A 240 6.47 6.64 -1.50
C VAL A 240 6.00 7.16 -0.14
N GLY A 241 6.09 8.46 0.05
CA GLY A 241 5.71 9.08 1.33
C GLY A 241 4.22 9.47 1.42
N PRO A 242 3.75 9.77 2.63
CA PRO A 242 2.44 10.40 2.82
C PRO A 242 2.24 11.65 1.97
N VAL A 243 3.24 12.51 1.82
CA VAL A 243 3.13 13.72 0.99
C VAL A 243 2.66 13.40 -0.42
N GLN A 244 3.19 12.37 -1.07
CA GLN A 244 2.75 11.91 -2.39
C GLN A 244 1.38 11.22 -2.31
N THR A 245 1.12 10.43 -1.26
CA THR A 245 -0.17 9.76 -1.06
C THR A 245 -1.32 10.76 -1.03
N TRP A 246 -1.14 11.92 -0.37
CA TRP A 246 -2.17 12.97 -0.29
C TRP A 246 -2.34 13.78 -1.59
N GLN A 247 -1.50 13.58 -2.60
CA GLN A 247 -1.70 14.11 -3.95
C GLN A 247 -2.63 13.25 -4.80
N ALA A 248 -2.87 11.99 -4.42
CA ALA A 248 -3.81 11.14 -5.11
C ALA A 248 -5.27 11.58 -4.86
N GLU A 249 -6.10 11.56 -5.89
CA GLU A 249 -7.53 11.86 -5.78
C GLU A 249 -8.29 10.79 -4.99
N LYS A 250 -7.78 9.57 -5.02
CA LYS A 250 -8.31 8.40 -4.32
C LYS A 250 -7.17 7.53 -3.80
N VAL A 251 -7.30 7.05 -2.58
CA VAL A 251 -6.50 5.95 -2.05
C VAL A 251 -7.35 4.69 -2.03
N SER A 252 -6.91 3.65 -2.70
CA SER A 252 -7.65 2.40 -2.87
C SER A 252 -6.82 1.23 -2.34
N ILE A 253 -7.25 0.65 -1.23
CA ILE A 253 -6.56 -0.45 -0.55
C ILE A 253 -7.29 -1.76 -0.85
N TRP A 254 -6.55 -2.74 -1.37
CA TRP A 254 -7.05 -4.03 -1.81
C TRP A 254 -6.50 -5.14 -0.93
N GLN A 255 -7.38 -5.94 -0.35
CA GLN A 255 -7.02 -6.97 0.64
C GLN A 255 -7.76 -8.27 0.29
N ALA A 256 -7.06 -9.16 -0.40
CA ALA A 256 -7.58 -10.48 -0.77
C ALA A 256 -7.59 -11.46 0.42
N GLY A 257 -6.93 -11.12 1.52
CA GLY A 257 -6.86 -11.97 2.71
C GLY A 257 -6.01 -13.23 2.56
N THR A 258 -5.23 -13.34 1.49
CA THR A 258 -4.38 -14.51 1.21
C THR A 258 -3.26 -14.73 2.24
N HIS A 259 -3.10 -13.80 3.18
CA HIS A 259 -2.05 -13.82 4.21
C HIS A 259 -2.60 -13.94 5.63
N ASP A 260 -3.85 -14.35 5.79
CA ASP A 260 -4.51 -14.62 7.07
C ASP A 260 -4.33 -13.50 8.12
N ASN A 261 -4.69 -12.27 7.73
CA ASN A 261 -4.67 -11.13 8.64
C ASN A 261 -6.07 -10.53 8.90
N PRO A 262 -7.04 -11.35 9.35
CA PRO A 262 -8.41 -10.88 9.60
C PRO A 262 -8.47 -9.75 10.63
N PHE A 263 -7.60 -9.77 11.62
CA PHE A 263 -7.49 -8.74 12.65
C PHE A 263 -7.02 -7.40 12.06
N GLY A 264 -6.01 -7.42 11.17
CA GLY A 264 -5.50 -6.20 10.55
C GLY A 264 -6.56 -5.49 9.72
N MET A 265 -7.36 -6.24 8.94
CA MET A 265 -8.47 -5.70 8.16
C MET A 265 -9.50 -4.97 9.04
N ARG A 266 -9.86 -5.59 10.18
CA ARG A 266 -10.81 -5.00 11.15
C ARG A 266 -10.25 -3.78 11.85
N LEU A 267 -9.01 -3.86 12.32
CA LEU A 267 -8.36 -2.78 13.08
C LEU A 267 -8.30 -1.49 12.26
N THR A 268 -7.80 -1.57 11.03
CA THR A 268 -7.64 -0.37 10.20
C THR A 268 -8.98 0.16 9.71
N THR A 269 -9.96 -0.72 9.43
CA THR A 269 -11.33 -0.30 9.11
C THR A 269 -11.97 0.44 10.30
N LEU A 270 -11.82 -0.09 11.53
CA LEU A 270 -12.32 0.56 12.74
C LEU A 270 -11.71 1.95 12.91
N MET A 271 -10.36 2.01 12.85
CA MET A 271 -9.63 3.25 13.12
C MET A 271 -9.98 4.34 12.11
N ILE A 272 -10.04 4.01 10.81
CA ILE A 272 -10.41 4.99 9.77
C ILE A 272 -11.87 5.40 9.91
N GLY A 273 -12.78 4.45 10.05
CA GLY A 273 -14.22 4.71 10.17
C GLY A 273 -14.58 5.55 11.41
N LYS A 274 -13.89 5.33 12.52
CA LYS A 274 -14.02 6.15 13.76
C LYS A 274 -13.09 7.37 13.80
N ARG A 275 -12.29 7.62 12.74
CA ARG A 275 -11.34 8.74 12.65
C ARG A 275 -10.28 8.72 13.75
N ILE A 276 -9.83 7.55 14.15
CA ILE A 276 -8.71 7.35 15.10
C ILE A 276 -7.42 7.28 14.29
N ALA A 277 -6.71 8.40 14.21
CA ALA A 277 -5.42 8.47 13.51
C ALA A 277 -4.27 8.28 14.51
N ASP A 278 -3.38 7.32 14.25
CA ASP A 278 -2.24 7.01 15.12
C ASP A 278 -1.08 6.46 14.28
N SER A 279 0.10 7.06 14.39
CA SER A 279 1.26 6.69 13.58
C SER A 279 1.85 5.31 13.92
N SER A 280 1.48 4.71 15.04
CA SER A 280 1.79 3.31 15.34
C SER A 280 0.99 2.32 14.48
N VAL A 281 -0.04 2.82 13.79
CA VAL A 281 -0.82 2.13 12.77
C VAL A 281 -0.88 3.03 11.55
N PRO A 282 0.17 3.11 10.72
CA PRO A 282 0.25 4.10 9.64
C PRO A 282 -0.96 4.11 8.73
N MET A 283 -1.55 2.95 8.42
CA MET A 283 -2.79 2.85 7.63
C MET A 283 -3.94 3.69 8.22
N SER A 284 -4.00 3.87 9.55
CA SER A 284 -5.03 4.66 10.21
C SER A 284 -4.98 6.14 9.86
N LEU A 285 -3.81 6.65 9.43
CA LEU A 285 -3.61 8.04 9.03
C LEU A 285 -4.44 8.39 7.80
N LEU A 286 -4.81 7.40 6.99
CA LEU A 286 -5.72 7.59 5.85
C LEU A 286 -7.10 8.11 6.27
N ALA A 287 -7.46 8.07 7.56
CA ALA A 287 -8.64 8.76 8.08
C ALA A 287 -8.65 10.28 7.80
N GLY A 288 -7.49 10.88 7.51
CA GLY A 288 -7.32 12.27 7.09
C GLY A 288 -7.43 12.50 5.58
N HIS A 289 -7.45 11.44 4.76
CA HIS A 289 -7.58 11.57 3.30
C HIS A 289 -9.06 11.71 2.90
N PRO A 290 -9.39 12.57 1.91
CA PRO A 290 -10.80 12.87 1.56
C PRO A 290 -11.51 11.74 0.82
N ASN A 291 -10.80 10.75 0.28
CA ASN A 291 -11.39 9.68 -0.53
C ASN A 291 -10.59 8.38 -0.40
N VAL A 292 -11.02 7.51 0.50
CA VAL A 292 -10.38 6.22 0.81
C VAL A 292 -11.35 5.08 0.56
N HIS A 293 -10.91 4.08 -0.19
CA HIS A 293 -11.66 2.86 -0.42
C HIS A 293 -10.89 1.65 0.12
N PHE A 294 -11.54 0.87 0.97
CA PHE A 294 -11.07 -0.45 1.37
C PHE A 294 -11.88 -1.50 0.65
N ASN A 295 -11.20 -2.35 -0.10
CA ASN A 295 -11.75 -3.39 -0.95
C ASN A 295 -11.35 -4.74 -0.38
N PHE A 296 -12.33 -5.56 0.00
CA PHE A 296 -12.09 -6.83 0.65
C PHE A 296 -12.68 -7.99 -0.17
N TYR A 297 -11.93 -9.07 -0.27
CA TYR A 297 -12.50 -10.35 -0.61
C TYR A 297 -13.24 -10.89 0.62
N ARG A 298 -14.60 -10.94 0.57
CA ARG A 298 -15.44 -11.25 1.75
C ARG A 298 -15.08 -12.57 2.43
N PRO A 299 -14.88 -13.69 1.71
CA PRO A 299 -14.51 -14.95 2.35
C PRO A 299 -13.23 -14.91 3.19
N ALA A 300 -12.31 -13.99 2.87
CA ALA A 300 -11.05 -13.84 3.59
C ALA A 300 -11.14 -13.03 4.90
N ILE A 301 -12.30 -12.45 5.20
CA ILE A 301 -12.50 -11.71 6.47
C ILE A 301 -12.32 -12.63 7.68
N GLY A 302 -12.66 -13.91 7.57
CA GLY A 302 -12.41 -14.92 8.62
C GLY A 302 -12.91 -14.51 10.00
N LYS A 303 -12.33 -15.11 11.04
CA LYS A 303 -12.59 -14.83 12.43
C LYS A 303 -11.30 -14.42 13.16
N CYS A 304 -11.44 -13.65 14.24
CA CYS A 304 -10.33 -13.30 15.15
C CYS A 304 -10.34 -14.16 16.44
N GLU A 305 -10.80 -15.39 16.32
CA GLU A 305 -10.86 -16.35 17.43
C GLU A 305 -9.57 -17.19 17.43
N ALA A 306 -9.00 -17.41 18.63
CA ALA A 306 -7.88 -18.34 18.78
C ALA A 306 -8.45 -19.76 18.76
N GLU A 307 -8.13 -20.53 17.73
CA GLU A 307 -8.55 -21.92 17.55
C GLU A 307 -7.35 -22.77 17.13
N MET A 308 -7.20 -23.93 17.74
CA MET A 308 -6.20 -24.93 17.32
C MET A 308 -6.80 -25.72 16.15
N HIS A 309 -6.07 -25.79 15.04
CA HIS A 309 -6.45 -26.52 13.82
C HIS A 309 -5.78 -27.89 13.76
#